data_3c77cd663453ec97e818fba1f361d7fa
#
_entry.id   3c77cd663453ec97e818fba1f361d7fa
#
_cell.length_a   1.000
_cell.length_b   1.000
_cell.length_c   1.000
_cell.angle_alpha   90.00
_cell.angle_beta   90.00
_cell.angle_gamma   90.00
#
_symmetry.space_group_name_H-M   'P 1'
#
loop_
_entity.id
_entity.type
_entity.pdbx_description
1 polymer ?
#
loop_
_entity_poly.entity_id
_entity_poly.type
_entity_poly.pdbx_seq_one_letter_code
_entity_poly.pdbx_strand_id
1 'polypeptide(L)'
;MEDHFDSRFPSIEHLRARAARRLPKFVLEYLEGGCNSEINLRRNTDEIREVRLMPRYLGEFGGADLKTEIFGETYEAPFGVSPIGLQGMVWPRATEILAAAATKHGLPFILSTVATASIETVAEITGGKAWFQLYHPVEEDLRNKLLDRVEAAGLPVLVILADTPVFGYRPREIRNGLAMPPKMTLRNVAQMMVRPRWSFTQLGNGVPEFATLKPYLPGGLNMKHLGLFMNRTFSGRLNPARLASLRDRWKGKLVVKGLVSEEDVETALGIGVDGIIVSNHGGRQLDAGESTIAPLTRLAQRFGDRTTLMLDSGLRSGPDIACALASGARFGFFGRSFMYGVAALGEKGGDHTMTMLKRQLRQVMEQLACERTGDFQKHRVDREGR
;
A
#
# COMPACT_ATOMS: atom_id res chain seq x y z
N MET A 1 -3.15 -16.80 -20.51
CA MET A 1 -2.11 -15.79 -20.82
C MET A 1 -0.90 -16.11 -19.95
N GLU A 2 0.27 -16.28 -20.57
CA GLU A 2 1.49 -16.50 -19.79
C GLU A 2 1.82 -15.28 -18.94
N ASP A 3 2.18 -15.53 -17.68
CA ASP A 3 2.61 -14.47 -16.75
C ASP A 3 3.98 -13.95 -17.17
N HIS A 4 4.13 -12.63 -17.26
CA HIS A 4 5.40 -12.02 -17.64
C HIS A 4 6.42 -12.12 -16.51
N PHE A 5 7.52 -12.84 -16.74
CA PHE A 5 8.66 -12.92 -15.85
C PHE A 5 9.98 -12.72 -16.59
N ASP A 6 10.77 -11.75 -16.17
CA ASP A 6 12.11 -11.47 -16.70
C ASP A 6 13.17 -11.95 -15.69
N SER A 7 13.86 -13.02 -16.02
CA SER A 7 14.87 -13.65 -15.15
C SER A 7 16.07 -12.75 -14.80
N ARG A 8 16.24 -11.62 -15.48
CA ARG A 8 17.26 -10.61 -15.13
C ARG A 8 16.91 -9.83 -13.86
N PHE A 9 15.65 -9.88 -13.41
CA PHE A 9 15.15 -9.15 -12.24
C PHE A 9 14.42 -10.08 -11.28
N PRO A 10 15.11 -11.09 -10.71
CA PRO A 10 14.48 -12.17 -9.93
C PRO A 10 14.09 -11.75 -8.50
N SER A 11 14.38 -10.54 -8.07
CA SER A 11 14.01 -10.02 -6.75
C SER A 11 13.68 -8.53 -6.76
N ILE A 12 13.06 -8.07 -5.68
CA ILE A 12 12.73 -6.63 -5.50
C ILE A 12 13.99 -5.77 -5.47
N GLU A 13 15.10 -6.29 -4.95
CA GLU A 13 16.40 -5.60 -4.91
C GLU A 13 16.93 -5.35 -6.33
N HIS A 14 16.77 -6.30 -7.25
CA HIS A 14 17.14 -6.12 -8.66
C HIS A 14 16.25 -5.08 -9.35
N LEU A 15 14.93 -5.11 -9.08
CA LEU A 15 13.99 -4.09 -9.57
C LEU A 15 14.34 -2.70 -9.00
N ARG A 16 14.62 -2.61 -7.69
CA ARG A 16 15.04 -1.38 -7.03
C ARG A 16 16.33 -0.83 -7.64
N ALA A 17 17.34 -1.67 -7.85
CA ALA A 17 18.61 -1.27 -8.46
C ALA A 17 18.40 -0.72 -9.89
N ARG A 18 17.52 -1.35 -10.68
CA ARG A 18 17.15 -0.86 -12.00
C ARG A 18 16.37 0.44 -11.93
N ALA A 19 15.39 0.55 -11.04
CA ALA A 19 14.61 1.77 -10.82
C ALA A 19 15.52 2.95 -10.45
N ALA A 20 16.50 2.75 -9.56
CA ALA A 20 17.47 3.76 -9.17
C ALA A 20 18.32 4.31 -10.33
N ARG A 21 18.57 3.50 -11.36
CA ARG A 21 19.28 3.92 -12.59
C ARG A 21 18.36 4.71 -13.56
N ARG A 22 17.04 4.55 -13.43
CA ARG A 22 16.05 5.17 -14.33
C ARG A 22 15.44 6.44 -13.78
N LEU A 23 15.23 6.50 -12.47
CA LEU A 23 14.58 7.63 -11.81
C LEU A 23 15.56 8.77 -11.51
N PRO A 24 15.13 10.04 -11.61
CA PRO A 24 15.83 11.15 -10.98
C PRO A 24 15.96 10.90 -9.46
N LYS A 25 17.05 11.40 -8.87
CA LYS A 25 17.33 11.13 -7.45
C LYS A 25 16.22 11.64 -6.52
N PHE A 26 15.64 12.80 -6.80
CA PHE A 26 14.56 13.36 -5.98
C PHE A 26 13.30 12.48 -6.01
N VAL A 27 12.98 11.84 -7.15
CA VAL A 27 11.86 10.88 -7.28
C VAL A 27 12.16 9.59 -6.53
N LEU A 28 13.38 9.06 -6.67
CA LEU A 28 13.80 7.87 -5.93
C LEU A 28 13.76 8.12 -4.42
N GLU A 29 14.27 9.26 -3.95
CA GLU A 29 14.27 9.64 -2.53
C GLU A 29 12.84 9.87 -1.99
N TYR A 30 11.91 10.32 -2.81
CA TYR A 30 10.48 10.36 -2.47
C TYR A 30 9.91 8.95 -2.26
N LEU A 31 10.18 8.03 -3.19
CA LEU A 31 9.69 6.66 -3.13
C LEU A 31 10.27 5.90 -1.92
N GLU A 32 11.57 6.06 -1.68
CA GLU A 32 12.30 5.31 -0.63
C GLU A 32 12.22 5.95 0.75
N GLY A 33 12.00 7.26 0.83
CA GLY A 33 12.11 8.03 2.06
C GLY A 33 11.09 7.63 3.13
N GLY A 34 11.50 7.82 4.37
CA GLY A 34 10.69 7.74 5.59
C GLY A 34 10.63 9.08 6.30
N CYS A 35 10.20 9.08 7.57
CA CYS A 35 10.24 10.27 8.42
C CYS A 35 11.50 10.30 9.30
N ASN A 36 11.87 11.50 9.72
CA ASN A 36 13.00 11.79 10.60
C ASN A 36 14.29 11.04 10.22
N SER A 37 14.79 10.14 11.07
CA SER A 37 16.01 9.34 10.87
C SER A 37 15.78 8.01 10.16
N GLU A 38 14.54 7.73 9.75
CA GLU A 38 14.14 6.51 9.03
C GLU A 38 14.39 5.20 9.80
N ILE A 39 14.36 5.26 11.14
CA ILE A 39 14.54 4.09 12.01
C ILE A 39 13.38 3.13 11.81
N ASN A 40 12.13 3.63 11.88
CA ASN A 40 10.94 2.80 11.73
C ASN A 40 10.81 2.24 10.29
N LEU A 41 11.29 2.99 9.29
CA LEU A 41 11.34 2.52 7.91
C LEU A 41 12.17 1.23 7.78
N ARG A 42 13.35 1.18 8.41
CA ARG A 42 14.21 -0.01 8.40
C ARG A 42 13.62 -1.11 9.26
N ARG A 43 13.23 -0.78 10.49
CA ARG A 43 12.61 -1.70 11.46
C ARG A 43 11.46 -2.50 10.88
N ASN A 44 10.61 -1.91 10.05
CA ASN A 44 9.50 -2.60 9.41
C ASN A 44 9.91 -3.87 8.66
N THR A 45 10.97 -3.81 7.86
CA THR A 45 11.43 -4.98 7.09
C THR A 45 12.28 -5.91 7.95
N ASP A 46 13.14 -5.36 8.81
CA ASP A 46 14.06 -6.13 9.63
C ASP A 46 13.29 -7.02 10.62
N GLU A 47 12.29 -6.49 11.34
CA GLU A 47 11.52 -7.25 12.31
C GLU A 47 10.56 -8.27 11.66
N ILE A 48 10.00 -8.01 10.47
CA ILE A 48 9.27 -9.05 9.71
C ILE A 48 10.19 -10.24 9.44
N ARG A 49 11.44 -10.00 9.07
CA ARG A 49 12.43 -11.03 8.76
C ARG A 49 13.02 -11.74 9.98
N GLU A 50 12.73 -11.25 11.18
CA GLU A 50 13.02 -11.96 12.43
C GLU A 50 12.01 -13.07 12.75
N VAL A 51 10.83 -13.06 12.14
CA VAL A 51 9.85 -14.14 12.24
C VAL A 51 10.43 -15.39 11.57
N ARG A 52 10.44 -16.53 12.28
CA ARG A 52 10.98 -17.79 11.80
C ARG A 52 9.85 -18.77 11.54
N LEU A 53 10.01 -19.56 10.47
CA LEU A 53 9.08 -20.59 10.07
C LEU A 53 9.76 -21.98 10.14
N MET A 54 9.06 -22.96 10.66
CA MET A 54 9.54 -24.35 10.79
C MET A 54 9.21 -25.13 9.53
N PRO A 55 10.22 -25.59 8.76
CA PRO A 55 9.97 -26.42 7.59
C PRO A 55 9.54 -27.84 7.99
N ARG A 56 8.80 -28.50 7.09
CA ARG A 56 8.36 -29.89 7.27
C ARG A 56 8.63 -30.69 6.01
N TYR A 57 9.68 -31.51 6.02
CA TYR A 57 10.13 -32.24 4.84
C TYR A 57 9.60 -33.68 4.74
N LEU A 58 9.11 -34.26 5.84
CA LEU A 58 8.60 -35.63 5.87
C LEU A 58 7.05 -35.68 5.91
N GLY A 59 6.40 -34.55 5.69
CA GLY A 59 4.94 -34.48 5.60
C GLY A 59 4.43 -34.74 4.18
N GLU A 60 3.22 -35.23 4.07
CA GLU A 60 2.49 -35.28 2.80
C GLU A 60 2.20 -33.84 2.35
N PHE A 61 2.23 -33.60 1.04
CA PHE A 61 1.97 -32.30 0.45
C PHE A 61 1.26 -32.46 -0.91
N GLY A 62 0.02 -32.02 -0.96
CA GLY A 62 -0.83 -32.11 -2.16
C GLY A 62 -0.69 -30.94 -3.12
N GLY A 63 0.11 -29.92 -2.77
CA GLY A 63 0.33 -28.71 -3.55
C GLY A 63 -0.08 -27.42 -2.83
N ALA A 64 0.53 -26.28 -3.21
CA ALA A 64 0.26 -24.98 -2.61
C ALA A 64 -0.95 -24.31 -3.29
N ASP A 65 -1.99 -24.02 -2.54
CA ASP A 65 -3.09 -23.15 -2.94
C ASP A 65 -2.92 -21.76 -2.28
N LEU A 66 -2.64 -20.77 -3.13
CA LEU A 66 -2.45 -19.38 -2.68
C LEU A 66 -3.78 -18.64 -2.52
N LYS A 67 -4.89 -19.19 -2.95
CA LYS A 67 -6.20 -18.54 -2.89
C LYS A 67 -6.56 -18.15 -1.46
N THR A 68 -7.10 -16.96 -1.32
CA THR A 68 -7.45 -16.42 -0.02
C THR A 68 -8.76 -15.63 -0.13
N GLU A 69 -9.70 -15.97 0.70
CA GLU A 69 -10.97 -15.26 0.80
C GLU A 69 -10.86 -14.11 1.80
N ILE A 70 -11.38 -12.93 1.39
CA ILE A 70 -11.50 -11.75 2.23
C ILE A 70 -12.77 -10.97 1.86
N PHE A 71 -13.60 -10.65 2.83
CA PHE A 71 -14.88 -9.92 2.65
C PHE A 71 -15.85 -10.55 1.64
N GLY A 72 -15.83 -11.88 1.48
CA GLY A 72 -16.67 -12.63 0.54
C GLY A 72 -16.12 -12.71 -0.88
N GLU A 73 -14.95 -12.12 -1.15
CA GLU A 73 -14.26 -12.24 -2.44
C GLU A 73 -13.04 -13.15 -2.33
N THR A 74 -12.85 -14.02 -3.32
CA THR A 74 -11.67 -14.89 -3.42
C THR A 74 -10.61 -14.27 -4.33
N TYR A 75 -9.43 -14.07 -3.78
CA TYR A 75 -8.25 -13.58 -4.50
C TYR A 75 -7.24 -14.71 -4.76
N GLU A 76 -6.50 -14.61 -5.86
CA GLU A 76 -5.55 -15.64 -6.32
C GLU A 76 -4.24 -15.72 -5.51
N ALA A 77 -4.04 -14.83 -4.54
CA ALA A 77 -2.96 -14.89 -3.55
C ALA A 77 -3.26 -13.93 -2.38
N PRO A 78 -2.66 -14.15 -1.19
CA PRO A 78 -2.95 -13.39 0.03
C PRO A 78 -2.25 -12.03 0.07
N PHE A 79 -2.13 -11.36 -1.07
CA PHE A 79 -1.54 -10.02 -1.12
C PHE A 79 -2.11 -9.15 -2.23
N GLY A 80 -1.98 -7.84 -2.08
CA GLY A 80 -2.44 -6.86 -3.03
C GLY A 80 -1.60 -5.59 -3.08
N VAL A 81 -2.07 -4.61 -3.84
CA VAL A 81 -1.41 -3.31 -4.01
C VAL A 81 -1.93 -2.33 -2.97
N SER A 82 -1.01 -1.85 -2.12
CA SER A 82 -1.26 -0.80 -1.11
C SER A 82 -1.68 0.52 -1.75
N PRO A 83 -2.46 1.38 -1.06
CA PRO A 83 -2.76 2.70 -1.57
C PRO A 83 -1.50 3.58 -1.59
N ILE A 84 -1.17 4.12 -2.76
CA ILE A 84 0.02 4.94 -2.98
C ILE A 84 -0.40 6.27 -3.60
N GLY A 85 0.02 7.38 -2.99
CA GLY A 85 -0.16 8.70 -3.57
C GLY A 85 0.88 9.03 -4.64
N LEU A 86 0.55 9.93 -5.57
CA LEU A 86 1.47 10.48 -6.58
C LEU A 86 2.25 9.43 -7.40
N GLN A 87 1.66 8.27 -7.65
CA GLN A 87 2.29 7.17 -8.38
C GLN A 87 2.82 7.62 -9.75
N GLY A 88 2.07 8.49 -10.45
CA GLY A 88 2.44 9.03 -11.75
C GLY A 88 3.71 9.90 -11.73
N MET A 89 4.11 10.46 -10.58
CA MET A 89 5.39 11.14 -10.45
C MET A 89 6.56 10.14 -10.51
N VAL A 90 6.38 8.96 -9.97
CA VAL A 90 7.42 7.92 -10.03
C VAL A 90 7.52 7.36 -11.45
N TRP A 91 6.39 6.99 -12.02
CA TRP A 91 6.28 6.54 -13.41
C TRP A 91 4.90 6.89 -13.98
N PRO A 92 4.84 7.49 -15.20
CA PRO A 92 3.56 7.84 -15.81
C PRO A 92 2.63 6.64 -15.89
N ARG A 93 1.35 6.85 -15.63
CA ARG A 93 0.31 5.83 -15.63
C ARG A 93 0.57 4.64 -14.68
N ALA A 94 1.41 4.82 -13.64
CA ALA A 94 1.71 3.74 -12.70
C ALA A 94 0.46 3.22 -11.98
N THR A 95 -0.52 4.09 -11.71
CA THR A 95 -1.80 3.70 -11.10
C THR A 95 -2.55 2.71 -11.99
N GLU A 96 -2.73 3.05 -13.27
CA GLU A 96 -3.45 2.25 -14.25
C GLU A 96 -2.71 0.94 -14.55
N ILE A 97 -1.37 1.00 -14.69
CA ILE A 97 -0.52 -0.18 -14.90
C ILE A 97 -0.69 -1.18 -13.74
N LEU A 98 -0.66 -0.70 -12.50
CA LEU A 98 -0.80 -1.57 -11.33
C LEU A 98 -2.24 -2.06 -11.15
N ALA A 99 -3.25 -1.25 -11.42
CA ALA A 99 -4.65 -1.66 -11.39
C ALA A 99 -4.92 -2.77 -12.42
N ALA A 100 -4.46 -2.59 -13.67
CA ALA A 100 -4.60 -3.59 -14.72
C ALA A 100 -3.86 -4.89 -14.40
N ALA A 101 -2.63 -4.79 -13.87
CA ALA A 101 -1.88 -5.97 -13.46
C ALA A 101 -2.57 -6.69 -12.30
N ALA A 102 -3.07 -5.98 -11.29
CA ALA A 102 -3.80 -6.57 -10.17
C ALA A 102 -5.05 -7.31 -10.64
N THR A 103 -5.83 -6.70 -11.54
CA THR A 103 -7.01 -7.33 -12.16
C THR A 103 -6.64 -8.61 -12.91
N LYS A 104 -5.60 -8.56 -13.76
CA LYS A 104 -5.09 -9.72 -14.50
C LYS A 104 -4.71 -10.89 -13.57
N HIS A 105 -4.10 -10.57 -12.43
CA HIS A 105 -3.63 -11.57 -11.46
C HIS A 105 -4.68 -11.98 -10.44
N GLY A 106 -5.91 -11.44 -10.48
CA GLY A 106 -6.95 -11.70 -9.48
C GLY A 106 -6.57 -11.21 -8.09
N LEU A 107 -5.90 -10.06 -7.98
CA LEU A 107 -5.44 -9.47 -6.73
C LEU A 107 -6.13 -8.13 -6.44
N PRO A 108 -6.31 -7.74 -5.17
CA PRO A 108 -6.91 -6.45 -4.85
C PRO A 108 -5.94 -5.30 -5.13
N PHE A 109 -6.50 -4.21 -5.63
CA PHE A 109 -5.84 -2.92 -5.81
C PHE A 109 -6.54 -1.87 -4.96
N ILE A 110 -5.81 -1.13 -4.13
CA ILE A 110 -6.36 -0.04 -3.33
C ILE A 110 -5.98 1.29 -3.97
N LEU A 111 -6.98 2.01 -4.49
CA LEU A 111 -6.80 3.36 -5.03
C LEU A 111 -6.70 4.38 -3.91
N SER A 112 -5.65 5.21 -3.90
CA SER A 112 -5.54 6.33 -2.96
C SER A 112 -6.33 7.55 -3.42
N THR A 113 -6.92 8.30 -2.49
CA THR A 113 -7.52 9.64 -2.75
C THR A 113 -6.57 10.57 -3.50
N VAL A 114 -5.27 10.44 -3.24
CA VAL A 114 -4.21 11.28 -3.82
C VAL A 114 -3.42 10.54 -4.92
N ALA A 115 -4.06 9.58 -5.58
CA ALA A 115 -3.52 8.90 -6.75
C ALA A 115 -3.60 9.79 -8.01
N THR A 116 -2.87 9.40 -9.04
CA THR A 116 -2.83 10.11 -10.34
C THR A 116 -3.83 9.58 -11.37
N ALA A 117 -4.62 8.57 -11.02
CA ALA A 117 -5.80 8.15 -11.78
C ALA A 117 -7.07 8.44 -10.97
N SER A 118 -8.20 8.65 -11.65
CA SER A 118 -9.48 8.90 -10.99
C SER A 118 -10.16 7.62 -10.51
N ILE A 119 -11.17 7.77 -9.66
CA ILE A 119 -12.03 6.66 -9.20
C ILE A 119 -12.63 5.94 -10.42
N GLU A 120 -13.16 6.69 -11.38
CA GLU A 120 -13.85 6.18 -12.55
C GLU A 120 -12.89 5.38 -13.47
N THR A 121 -11.70 5.94 -13.73
CA THR A 121 -10.67 5.26 -14.53
C THR A 121 -10.27 3.92 -13.91
N VAL A 122 -10.07 3.88 -12.60
CA VAL A 122 -9.68 2.64 -11.91
C VAL A 122 -10.85 1.66 -11.83
N ALA A 123 -12.07 2.14 -11.62
CA ALA A 123 -13.27 1.30 -11.65
C ALA A 123 -13.44 0.62 -13.02
N GLU A 124 -13.26 1.36 -14.11
CA GLU A 124 -13.31 0.80 -15.47
C GLU A 124 -12.25 -0.31 -15.67
N ILE A 125 -10.99 -0.06 -15.28
CA ILE A 125 -9.89 -1.03 -15.41
C ILE A 125 -10.15 -2.29 -14.58
N THR A 126 -10.70 -2.14 -13.37
CA THR A 126 -10.87 -3.24 -12.41
C THR A 126 -12.26 -3.88 -12.43
N GLY A 127 -13.16 -3.41 -13.29
CA GLY A 127 -14.57 -3.85 -13.31
C GLY A 127 -15.29 -3.58 -11.98
N GLY A 128 -14.99 -2.45 -11.32
CA GLY A 128 -15.57 -2.07 -10.03
C GLY A 128 -15.02 -2.84 -8.81
N LYS A 129 -13.96 -3.64 -8.96
CA LYS A 129 -13.43 -4.49 -7.87
C LYS A 129 -12.29 -3.86 -7.08
N ALA A 130 -11.85 -2.64 -7.40
CA ALA A 130 -10.86 -1.93 -6.61
C ALA A 130 -11.42 -1.54 -5.25
N TRP A 131 -10.53 -1.38 -4.27
CA TRP A 131 -10.84 -0.73 -3.01
C TRP A 131 -10.49 0.75 -3.10
N PHE A 132 -11.14 1.60 -2.32
CA PHE A 132 -10.83 3.02 -2.28
C PHE A 132 -10.30 3.43 -0.92
N GLN A 133 -9.12 4.06 -0.88
CA GLN A 133 -8.57 4.63 0.34
C GLN A 133 -8.91 6.11 0.43
N LEU A 134 -9.63 6.47 1.48
CA LEU A 134 -10.05 7.83 1.80
C LEU A 134 -9.09 8.46 2.81
N TYR A 135 -8.45 9.57 2.44
CA TYR A 135 -8.01 10.58 3.40
C TYR A 135 -9.26 11.31 3.87
N HIS A 136 -9.53 11.28 5.18
CA HIS A 136 -10.80 11.81 5.69
C HIS A 136 -10.84 13.34 5.59
N PRO A 137 -11.69 13.94 4.71
CA PRO A 137 -11.83 15.38 4.65
C PRO A 137 -12.40 15.94 5.95
N VAL A 138 -11.99 17.15 6.30
CA VAL A 138 -12.58 17.91 7.42
C VAL A 138 -14.02 18.27 7.10
N GLU A 139 -14.27 18.66 5.85
CA GLU A 139 -15.60 19.07 5.38
C GLU A 139 -16.42 17.83 4.96
N GLU A 140 -17.60 17.69 5.59
CA GLU A 140 -18.52 16.58 5.31
C GLU A 140 -19.06 16.57 3.88
N ASP A 141 -19.28 17.74 3.30
CA ASP A 141 -19.76 17.86 1.92
C ASP A 141 -18.76 17.24 0.92
N LEU A 142 -17.48 17.55 1.06
CA LEU A 142 -16.45 16.96 0.21
C LEU A 142 -16.34 15.44 0.46
N ARG A 143 -16.41 15.01 1.72
CA ARG A 143 -16.43 13.58 2.07
C ARG A 143 -17.56 12.87 1.35
N ASN A 144 -18.78 13.40 1.45
CA ASN A 144 -19.97 12.79 0.86
C ASN A 144 -19.87 12.74 -0.67
N LYS A 145 -19.44 13.82 -1.33
CA LYS A 145 -19.20 13.84 -2.78
C LYS A 145 -18.18 12.80 -3.25
N LEU A 146 -17.13 12.57 -2.47
CA LEU A 146 -16.16 11.49 -2.77
C LEU A 146 -16.80 10.11 -2.62
N LEU A 147 -17.58 9.90 -1.55
CA LEU A 147 -18.28 8.62 -1.30
C LEU A 147 -19.35 8.35 -2.37
N ASP A 148 -20.11 9.36 -2.79
CA ASP A 148 -21.10 9.22 -3.89
C ASP A 148 -20.42 8.71 -5.18
N ARG A 149 -19.23 9.22 -5.51
CA ARG A 149 -18.45 8.74 -6.66
C ARG A 149 -17.94 7.31 -6.48
N VAL A 150 -17.48 6.96 -5.27
CA VAL A 150 -17.03 5.60 -4.96
C VAL A 150 -18.16 4.59 -5.08
N GLU A 151 -19.35 4.94 -4.58
CA GLU A 151 -20.58 4.14 -4.69
C GLU A 151 -21.03 4.01 -6.15
N ALA A 152 -21.08 5.13 -6.89
CA ALA A 152 -21.45 5.13 -8.30
C ALA A 152 -20.48 4.30 -9.17
N ALA A 153 -19.22 4.24 -8.79
CA ALA A 153 -18.18 3.42 -9.42
C ALA A 153 -18.23 1.93 -8.99
N GLY A 154 -19.10 1.55 -8.05
CA GLY A 154 -19.29 0.18 -7.59
C GLY A 154 -18.17 -0.39 -6.73
N LEU A 155 -17.30 0.45 -6.15
CA LEU A 155 -16.14 -0.03 -5.36
C LEU A 155 -16.63 -0.57 -4.00
N PRO A 156 -16.32 -1.85 -3.64
CA PRO A 156 -16.99 -2.53 -2.54
C PRO A 156 -16.40 -2.23 -1.15
N VAL A 157 -15.15 -1.77 -1.10
CA VAL A 157 -14.40 -1.61 0.16
C VAL A 157 -13.85 -0.20 0.28
N LEU A 158 -14.17 0.44 1.40
CA LEU A 158 -13.62 1.73 1.80
C LEU A 158 -12.53 1.51 2.85
N VAL A 159 -11.34 2.07 2.59
CA VAL A 159 -10.20 2.05 3.51
C VAL A 159 -9.98 3.47 4.04
N ILE A 160 -10.22 3.70 5.33
CA ILE A 160 -10.00 4.99 5.98
C ILE A 160 -8.66 5.03 6.69
N LEU A 161 -7.91 6.14 6.57
CA LEU A 161 -6.62 6.30 7.24
C LEU A 161 -6.79 6.87 8.65
N ALA A 162 -6.12 6.23 9.64
CA ALA A 162 -6.00 6.73 11.00
C ALA A 162 -4.60 7.31 11.30
N ASP A 163 -3.58 6.86 10.58
CA ASP A 163 -2.16 7.14 10.85
C ASP A 163 -1.63 8.48 10.30
N THR A 164 -2.52 9.36 9.81
CA THR A 164 -2.14 10.65 9.21
C THR A 164 -2.83 11.85 9.87
N PRO A 165 -2.77 12.01 11.21
CA PRO A 165 -3.33 13.20 11.85
C PRO A 165 -2.63 14.49 11.41
N VAL A 166 -1.36 14.37 11.03
CA VAL A 166 -0.51 15.38 10.37
C VAL A 166 0.45 14.65 9.44
N PHE A 167 0.99 15.34 8.44
CA PHE A 167 2.04 14.76 7.60
C PHE A 167 3.34 14.61 8.38
N GLY A 168 3.99 13.45 8.28
CA GLY A 168 5.27 13.18 8.92
C GLY A 168 6.38 14.13 8.44
N TYR A 169 7.33 14.44 9.31
CA TYR A 169 8.50 15.23 8.95
C TYR A 169 9.46 14.39 8.10
N ARG A 170 9.62 14.73 6.81
CA ARG A 170 10.34 13.91 5.80
C ARG A 170 11.54 14.67 5.25
N PRO A 171 12.73 14.53 5.84
CA PRO A 171 13.91 15.32 5.50
C PRO A 171 14.31 15.22 4.03
N ARG A 172 14.20 14.03 3.41
CA ARG A 172 14.53 13.85 1.99
C ARG A 172 13.59 14.65 1.09
N GLU A 173 12.29 14.64 1.37
CA GLU A 173 11.29 15.40 0.60
C GLU A 173 11.51 16.91 0.77
N ILE A 174 11.77 17.38 2.00
CA ILE A 174 12.08 18.79 2.30
C ILE A 174 13.31 19.24 1.52
N ARG A 175 14.41 18.48 1.59
CA ARG A 175 15.66 18.78 0.90
C ARG A 175 15.51 18.83 -0.62
N ASN A 176 14.63 18.02 -1.18
CA ASN A 176 14.38 17.94 -2.61
C ASN A 176 13.30 18.91 -3.10
N GLY A 177 12.74 19.73 -2.21
CA GLY A 177 11.67 20.66 -2.57
C GLY A 177 10.32 20.00 -2.84
N LEU A 178 10.11 18.75 -2.38
CA LEU A 178 8.85 18.01 -2.56
C LEU A 178 7.91 18.15 -1.36
N ALA A 179 8.35 18.78 -0.26
CA ALA A 179 7.46 19.15 0.84
C ALA A 179 6.38 20.11 0.33
N MET A 180 5.17 20.00 0.87
CA MET A 180 4.07 20.89 0.45
C MET A 180 4.23 22.32 0.97
N PRO A 181 4.14 23.32 0.11
CA PRO A 181 3.96 23.28 -1.35
C PRO A 181 5.26 22.93 -2.08
N PRO A 182 5.22 22.00 -3.05
CA PRO A 182 6.43 21.57 -3.73
C PRO A 182 7.04 22.69 -4.60
N LYS A 183 8.38 22.71 -4.67
CA LYS A 183 9.16 23.67 -5.45
C LYS A 183 10.15 22.93 -6.34
N MET A 184 10.05 23.14 -7.64
CA MET A 184 11.06 22.63 -8.58
C MET A 184 12.34 23.45 -8.43
N THR A 185 13.45 22.79 -8.10
CA THR A 185 14.77 23.42 -7.96
C THR A 185 15.62 23.19 -9.20
N LEU A 186 16.64 24.05 -9.45
CA LEU A 186 17.61 23.84 -10.54
C LEU A 186 18.29 22.47 -10.43
N ARG A 187 18.53 22.01 -9.20
CA ARG A 187 19.07 20.67 -8.93
C ARG A 187 18.13 19.57 -9.44
N ASN A 188 16.81 19.71 -9.26
CA ASN A 188 15.85 18.75 -9.76
C ASN A 188 15.85 18.73 -11.30
N VAL A 189 15.93 19.89 -11.94
CA VAL A 189 16.04 20.00 -13.41
C VAL A 189 17.31 19.29 -13.91
N ALA A 190 18.47 19.54 -13.28
CA ALA A 190 19.69 18.84 -13.64
C ALA A 190 19.59 17.31 -13.47
N GLN A 191 18.91 16.85 -12.43
CA GLN A 191 18.66 15.42 -12.23
C GLN A 191 17.73 14.83 -13.30
N MET A 192 16.76 15.60 -13.79
CA MET A 192 15.89 15.21 -14.91
C MET A 192 16.68 15.07 -16.21
N MET A 193 17.59 16.02 -16.51
CA MET A 193 18.42 15.97 -17.72
C MET A 193 19.29 14.71 -17.80
N VAL A 194 19.81 14.22 -16.70
CA VAL A 194 20.61 12.97 -16.67
C VAL A 194 19.75 11.68 -16.64
N ARG A 195 18.44 11.82 -16.72
CA ARG A 195 17.47 10.71 -16.81
C ARG A 195 16.51 10.88 -18.00
N PRO A 196 17.01 10.95 -19.22
CA PRO A 196 16.23 11.37 -20.39
C PRO A 196 15.00 10.46 -20.63
N ARG A 197 15.14 9.13 -20.43
CA ARG A 197 14.03 8.22 -20.62
C ARG A 197 12.86 8.52 -19.68
N TRP A 198 13.12 8.78 -18.40
CA TRP A 198 12.08 9.17 -17.44
C TRP A 198 11.48 10.53 -17.83
N SER A 199 12.33 11.51 -18.14
CA SER A 199 11.92 12.87 -18.46
C SER A 199 11.06 12.94 -19.71
N PHE A 200 11.43 12.27 -20.80
CA PHE A 200 10.61 12.21 -22.02
C PHE A 200 9.29 11.47 -21.79
N THR A 201 9.31 10.39 -20.99
CA THR A 201 8.07 9.67 -20.66
C THR A 201 7.14 10.57 -19.83
N GLN A 202 7.67 11.33 -18.87
CA GLN A 202 6.87 12.30 -18.09
C GLN A 202 6.32 13.43 -18.97
N LEU A 203 7.15 14.03 -19.82
CA LEU A 203 6.72 15.11 -20.71
C LEU A 203 5.58 14.67 -21.64
N GLY A 204 5.64 13.45 -22.16
CA GLY A 204 4.60 12.91 -23.03
C GLY A 204 3.27 12.60 -22.34
N ASN A 205 3.27 12.47 -21.00
CA ASN A 205 2.06 12.18 -20.21
C ASN A 205 1.57 13.36 -19.35
N GLY A 206 2.26 14.50 -19.38
CA GLY A 206 1.90 15.70 -18.62
C GLY A 206 2.35 15.67 -17.15
N VAL A 207 2.04 16.74 -16.44
CA VAL A 207 2.36 16.88 -15.00
C VAL A 207 1.41 15.98 -14.19
N PRO A 208 1.93 15.15 -13.25
CA PRO A 208 1.08 14.33 -12.39
C PRO A 208 0.12 15.19 -11.56
N GLU A 209 -1.17 14.89 -11.64
CA GLU A 209 -2.22 15.59 -10.90
C GLU A 209 -2.95 14.61 -9.98
N PHE A 210 -3.59 15.11 -8.92
CA PHE A 210 -4.49 14.32 -8.08
C PHE A 210 -5.85 14.15 -8.79
N ALA A 211 -5.96 13.16 -9.67
CA ALA A 211 -7.08 13.02 -10.59
C ALA A 211 -8.44 12.90 -9.87
N THR A 212 -8.50 12.19 -8.75
CA THR A 212 -9.73 12.08 -7.94
C THR A 212 -10.17 13.41 -7.35
N LEU A 213 -9.21 14.25 -6.93
CA LEU A 213 -9.48 15.54 -6.27
C LEU A 213 -9.63 16.70 -7.24
N LYS A 214 -9.17 16.55 -8.48
CA LYS A 214 -9.17 17.63 -9.51
C LYS A 214 -10.49 18.39 -9.62
N PRO A 215 -11.69 17.77 -9.62
CA PRO A 215 -12.96 18.48 -9.70
C PRO A 215 -13.26 19.41 -8.50
N TYR A 216 -12.61 19.19 -7.37
CA TYR A 216 -12.84 19.93 -6.12
C TYR A 216 -11.77 20.97 -5.83
N LEU A 217 -10.77 21.06 -6.69
CA LEU A 217 -9.69 22.02 -6.55
C LEU A 217 -10.14 23.39 -7.08
N PRO A 218 -9.93 24.50 -6.35
CA PRO A 218 -10.21 25.84 -6.85
C PRO A 218 -9.51 26.10 -8.19
N GLY A 219 -10.20 26.67 -9.15
CA GLY A 219 -9.65 26.95 -10.48
C GLY A 219 -8.37 27.77 -10.44
N GLY A 220 -7.41 27.47 -11.32
CA GLY A 220 -6.13 28.21 -11.40
C GLY A 220 -5.07 27.81 -10.36
N LEU A 221 -5.14 26.58 -9.83
CA LEU A 221 -4.20 26.08 -8.82
C LEU A 221 -2.76 26.07 -9.30
N ASN A 222 -1.97 26.93 -8.66
CA ASN A 222 -0.53 26.71 -8.58
C ASN A 222 -0.22 25.72 -7.44
N MET A 223 1.00 25.16 -7.44
CA MET A 223 1.44 24.16 -6.45
C MET A 223 1.36 24.65 -4.99
N LYS A 224 1.40 25.97 -4.76
CA LYS A 224 1.23 26.55 -3.42
C LYS A 224 -0.20 26.40 -2.90
N HIS A 225 -1.18 26.64 -3.74
CA HIS A 225 -2.59 26.47 -3.40
C HIS A 225 -2.94 25.00 -3.17
N LEU A 226 -2.34 24.07 -3.92
CA LEU A 226 -2.51 22.63 -3.69
C LEU A 226 -2.04 22.23 -2.29
N GLY A 227 -0.87 22.68 -1.85
CA GLY A 227 -0.36 22.37 -0.50
C GLY A 227 -1.27 22.93 0.61
N LEU A 228 -1.77 24.15 0.45
CA LEU A 228 -2.74 24.75 1.38
C LEU A 228 -4.06 24.00 1.39
N PHE A 229 -4.58 23.61 0.22
CA PHE A 229 -5.78 22.78 0.09
C PHE A 229 -5.60 21.47 0.83
N MET A 230 -4.53 20.72 0.57
CA MET A 230 -4.25 19.43 1.22
C MET A 230 -4.17 19.55 2.74
N ASN A 231 -3.46 20.56 3.25
CA ASN A 231 -3.33 20.78 4.70
C ASN A 231 -4.67 21.18 5.36
N ARG A 232 -5.51 21.95 4.69
CA ARG A 232 -6.82 22.35 5.22
C ARG A 232 -7.84 21.22 5.13
N THR A 233 -7.83 20.49 4.02
CA THR A 233 -8.84 19.48 3.70
C THR A 233 -8.62 18.18 4.48
N PHE A 234 -7.36 17.76 4.65
CA PHE A 234 -7.01 16.47 5.24
C PHE A 234 -6.26 16.60 6.57
N SER A 235 -6.55 17.63 7.34
CA SER A 235 -5.98 17.84 8.66
C SER A 235 -6.86 17.23 9.77
N GLY A 236 -6.20 16.85 10.85
CA GLY A 236 -6.86 16.39 12.06
C GLY A 236 -7.00 14.87 12.19
N ARG A 237 -7.36 14.48 13.39
CA ARG A 237 -7.45 13.06 13.79
C ARG A 237 -8.77 12.44 13.33
N LEU A 238 -8.69 11.20 12.91
CA LEU A 238 -9.85 10.32 12.84
C LEU A 238 -10.24 9.96 14.28
N ASN A 239 -11.27 10.62 14.81
CA ASN A 239 -11.80 10.31 16.14
C ASN A 239 -13.01 9.36 16.04
N PRO A 240 -13.49 8.76 17.14
CA PRO A 240 -14.61 7.82 17.12
C PRO A 240 -15.90 8.41 16.50
N ALA A 241 -16.21 9.67 16.77
CA ALA A 241 -17.43 10.32 16.21
C ALA A 241 -17.35 10.44 14.69
N ARG A 242 -16.19 10.81 14.14
CA ARG A 242 -15.98 10.87 12.68
C ARG A 242 -16.03 9.47 12.03
N LEU A 243 -15.47 8.47 12.70
CA LEU A 243 -15.52 7.08 12.21
C LEU A 243 -16.95 6.54 12.23
N ALA A 244 -17.72 6.81 13.28
CA ALA A 244 -19.15 6.44 13.38
C ALA A 244 -19.99 7.11 12.28
N SER A 245 -19.84 8.44 12.07
CA SER A 245 -20.51 9.16 10.98
C SER A 245 -20.16 8.59 9.61
N LEU A 246 -18.91 8.15 9.41
CA LEU A 246 -18.49 7.49 8.17
C LEU A 246 -19.13 6.11 8.03
N ARG A 247 -19.18 5.30 9.10
CA ARG A 247 -19.86 4.00 9.11
C ARG A 247 -21.35 4.13 8.78
N ASP A 248 -22.01 5.13 9.36
CA ASP A 248 -23.42 5.38 9.09
C ASP A 248 -23.69 5.72 7.62
N ARG A 249 -22.79 6.48 7.00
CA ARG A 249 -22.89 6.87 5.59
C ARG A 249 -22.49 5.76 4.63
N TRP A 250 -21.43 5.01 4.93
CA TRP A 250 -20.90 3.94 4.06
C TRP A 250 -21.50 2.59 4.41
N LYS A 251 -22.16 1.92 3.46
CA LYS A 251 -22.84 0.62 3.68
C LYS A 251 -22.04 -0.59 3.21
N GLY A 252 -20.99 -0.38 2.41
CA GLY A 252 -20.04 -1.42 2.00
C GLY A 252 -19.09 -1.83 3.11
N LYS A 253 -18.06 -2.61 2.77
CA LYS A 253 -17.01 -3.00 3.73
C LYS A 253 -16.16 -1.80 4.13
N LEU A 254 -15.98 -1.61 5.43
CA LEU A 254 -15.19 -0.53 6.01
C LEU A 254 -13.94 -1.07 6.69
N VAL A 255 -12.79 -0.60 6.26
CA VAL A 255 -11.47 -0.99 6.79
C VAL A 255 -10.77 0.24 7.36
N VAL A 256 -10.20 0.13 8.55
CA VAL A 256 -9.33 1.17 9.10
C VAL A 256 -7.87 0.76 8.91
N LYS A 257 -7.10 1.67 8.31
CA LYS A 257 -5.66 1.50 8.09
C LYS A 257 -4.86 2.39 9.03
N GLY A 258 -3.85 1.80 9.70
CA GLY A 258 -2.92 2.55 10.54
C GLY A 258 -3.16 2.40 12.04
N LEU A 259 -4.01 1.44 12.46
CA LEU A 259 -4.17 1.12 13.88
C LEU A 259 -3.12 0.10 14.31
N VAL A 260 -2.51 0.33 15.47
CA VAL A 260 -1.50 -0.52 16.09
C VAL A 260 -1.74 -0.76 17.59
N SER A 261 -2.67 -0.01 18.20
CA SER A 261 -3.06 -0.18 19.61
C SER A 261 -4.32 -1.03 19.73
N GLU A 262 -4.39 -1.83 20.79
CA GLU A 262 -5.57 -2.66 21.10
C GLU A 262 -6.81 -1.81 21.44
N GLU A 263 -6.61 -0.69 22.10
CA GLU A 263 -7.69 0.24 22.47
C GLU A 263 -8.36 0.86 21.24
N ASP A 264 -7.55 1.31 20.27
CA ASP A 264 -8.07 1.87 19.02
C ASP A 264 -8.79 0.81 18.18
N VAL A 265 -8.29 -0.42 18.15
CA VAL A 265 -8.94 -1.54 17.45
C VAL A 265 -10.27 -1.90 18.11
N GLU A 266 -10.32 -2.03 19.45
CA GLU A 266 -11.56 -2.28 20.18
C GLU A 266 -12.61 -1.19 19.90
N THR A 267 -12.19 0.08 19.91
CA THR A 267 -13.06 1.21 19.59
C THR A 267 -13.59 1.12 18.15
N ALA A 268 -12.72 0.82 17.18
CA ALA A 268 -13.11 0.68 15.78
C ALA A 268 -14.11 -0.46 15.55
N LEU A 269 -13.89 -1.61 16.21
CA LEU A 269 -14.81 -2.75 16.16
C LEU A 269 -16.17 -2.43 16.78
N GLY A 270 -16.19 -1.70 17.90
CA GLY A 270 -17.43 -1.21 18.55
C GLY A 270 -18.27 -0.30 17.63
N ILE A 271 -17.65 0.39 16.68
CA ILE A 271 -18.30 1.22 15.65
C ILE A 271 -18.79 0.39 14.44
N GLY A 272 -18.34 -0.85 14.30
CA GLY A 272 -18.75 -1.73 13.18
C GLY A 272 -17.80 -1.70 11.98
N VAL A 273 -16.50 -1.57 12.22
CA VAL A 273 -15.45 -1.73 11.21
C VAL A 273 -15.27 -3.22 10.86
N ASP A 274 -15.18 -3.55 9.56
CA ASP A 274 -15.10 -4.92 9.06
C ASP A 274 -13.66 -5.47 9.07
N GLY A 275 -12.64 -4.62 9.01
CA GLY A 275 -11.24 -5.05 8.97
C GLY A 275 -10.23 -3.97 9.33
N ILE A 276 -9.04 -4.41 9.70
CA ILE A 276 -7.94 -3.54 10.10
C ILE A 276 -6.70 -3.84 9.25
N ILE A 277 -6.11 -2.81 8.63
CA ILE A 277 -4.77 -2.89 8.07
C ILE A 277 -3.79 -2.34 9.11
N VAL A 278 -3.07 -3.21 9.79
CA VAL A 278 -1.99 -2.85 10.70
C VAL A 278 -0.88 -2.20 9.87
N SER A 279 -0.61 -0.93 10.15
CA SER A 279 0.23 -0.08 9.31
C SER A 279 0.90 1.03 10.11
N ASN A 280 2.08 1.45 9.69
CA ASN A 280 2.71 2.69 10.11
C ASN A 280 3.07 3.60 8.91
N HIS A 281 2.25 3.47 7.84
CA HIS A 281 2.41 4.24 6.60
C HIS A 281 3.78 4.05 5.94
N GLY A 282 4.36 2.85 6.07
CA GLY A 282 5.68 2.54 5.52
C GLY A 282 6.84 3.29 6.17
N GLY A 283 6.74 3.63 7.47
CA GLY A 283 7.75 4.38 8.21
C GLY A 283 7.79 5.86 7.85
N ARG A 284 6.67 6.44 7.38
CA ARG A 284 6.59 7.82 6.87
C ARG A 284 5.92 8.79 7.85
N GLN A 285 5.45 8.34 9.02
CA GLN A 285 4.65 9.13 9.95
C GLN A 285 5.31 9.28 11.32
N LEU A 286 5.59 8.19 12.04
CA LEU A 286 6.19 8.20 13.38
C LEU A 286 7.46 7.34 13.38
N ASP A 287 8.63 7.97 13.51
CA ASP A 287 9.92 7.26 13.45
C ASP A 287 10.24 6.48 14.72
N ALA A 288 9.74 6.97 15.87
CA ALA A 288 9.89 6.32 17.18
C ALA A 288 8.87 5.19 17.43
N GLY A 289 7.97 4.89 16.45
CA GLY A 289 6.97 3.85 16.59
C GLY A 289 7.55 2.44 16.48
N GLU A 290 6.75 1.44 16.82
CA GLU A 290 7.04 0.03 16.54
C GLU A 290 6.97 -0.25 15.03
N SER A 291 7.56 -1.37 14.60
CA SER A 291 7.23 -1.97 13.29
C SER A 291 5.76 -2.41 13.27
N THR A 292 5.32 -2.98 12.15
CA THR A 292 3.94 -3.45 12.05
C THR A 292 3.75 -4.92 12.45
N ILE A 293 4.83 -5.70 12.52
CA ILE A 293 4.73 -7.15 12.80
C ILE A 293 4.45 -7.44 14.29
N ALA A 294 5.04 -6.69 15.22
CA ALA A 294 4.81 -6.88 16.65
C ALA A 294 3.37 -6.51 17.04
N PRO A 295 2.83 -5.33 16.67
CA PRO A 295 1.41 -5.02 16.87
C PRO A 295 0.48 -6.05 16.20
N LEU A 296 0.76 -6.47 14.96
CA LEU A 296 -0.05 -7.48 14.31
C LEU A 296 -0.17 -8.75 15.16
N THR A 297 0.95 -9.24 15.70
CA THR A 297 0.96 -10.46 16.52
C THR A 297 0.08 -10.32 17.77
N ARG A 298 0.19 -9.18 18.48
CA ARG A 298 -0.67 -8.91 19.66
C ARG A 298 -2.15 -8.78 19.27
N LEU A 299 -2.43 -8.04 18.22
CA LEU A 299 -3.79 -7.86 17.73
C LEU A 299 -4.41 -9.18 17.24
N ALA A 300 -3.63 -10.06 16.61
CA ALA A 300 -4.11 -11.35 16.14
C ALA A 300 -4.51 -12.27 17.30
N GLN A 301 -3.76 -12.26 18.40
CA GLN A 301 -4.10 -13.04 19.61
C GLN A 301 -5.43 -12.60 20.24
N ARG A 302 -5.73 -11.29 20.19
CA ARG A 302 -6.92 -10.73 20.84
C ARG A 302 -8.13 -10.60 19.93
N PHE A 303 -7.93 -10.31 18.66
CA PHE A 303 -8.98 -9.92 17.72
C PHE A 303 -9.05 -10.78 16.46
N GLY A 304 -8.17 -11.78 16.30
CA GLY A 304 -8.09 -12.59 15.08
C GLY A 304 -9.41 -13.28 14.71
N ASP A 305 -10.19 -13.69 15.71
CA ASP A 305 -11.51 -14.31 15.50
C ASP A 305 -12.65 -13.28 15.37
N ARG A 306 -12.38 -11.99 15.63
CA ARG A 306 -13.39 -10.93 15.67
C ARG A 306 -13.36 -10.04 14.43
N THR A 307 -12.24 -9.97 13.73
CA THR A 307 -12.07 -9.09 12.56
C THR A 307 -11.00 -9.61 11.62
N THR A 308 -11.05 -9.15 10.37
CA THR A 308 -10.02 -9.42 9.39
C THR A 308 -8.81 -8.52 9.63
N LEU A 309 -7.71 -9.11 10.10
CA LEU A 309 -6.43 -8.42 10.25
C LEU A 309 -5.59 -8.54 8.99
N MET A 310 -5.10 -7.43 8.53
CA MET A 310 -4.23 -7.31 7.35
C MET A 310 -2.98 -6.52 7.73
N LEU A 311 -1.94 -6.61 6.91
CA LEU A 311 -0.68 -5.89 7.17
C LEU A 311 -0.21 -5.15 5.93
N ASP A 312 0.32 -3.96 6.11
CA ASP A 312 1.24 -3.35 5.18
C ASP A 312 2.49 -2.81 5.90
N SER A 313 3.34 -2.10 5.21
CA SER A 313 4.62 -1.59 5.71
C SER A 313 5.69 -2.68 5.91
N GLY A 314 6.75 -2.59 5.13
CA GLY A 314 7.93 -3.46 5.26
C GLY A 314 8.00 -4.64 4.32
N LEU A 315 6.89 -5.12 3.75
CA LEU A 315 6.87 -6.26 2.83
C LEU A 315 7.68 -6.01 1.54
N ARG A 316 8.57 -6.95 1.19
CA ARG A 316 9.43 -6.89 0.00
C ARG A 316 9.45 -8.18 -0.81
N SER A 317 9.07 -9.31 -0.22
CA SER A 317 9.25 -10.64 -0.84
C SER A 317 8.11 -11.60 -0.47
N GLY A 318 8.06 -12.77 -1.13
CA GLY A 318 7.18 -13.87 -0.75
C GLY A 318 7.42 -14.38 0.66
N PRO A 319 8.67 -14.57 1.12
CA PRO A 319 8.95 -14.86 2.53
C PRO A 319 8.42 -13.82 3.51
N ASP A 320 8.49 -12.53 3.20
CA ASP A 320 7.97 -11.49 4.10
C ASP A 320 6.44 -11.60 4.28
N ILE A 321 5.70 -11.92 3.19
CA ILE A 321 4.25 -12.15 3.32
C ILE A 321 3.95 -13.43 4.10
N ALA A 322 4.73 -14.50 3.91
CA ALA A 322 4.60 -15.73 4.69
C ALA A 322 4.78 -15.48 6.20
N CYS A 323 5.77 -14.66 6.58
CA CYS A 323 5.99 -14.22 7.96
C CYS A 323 4.81 -13.40 8.51
N ALA A 324 4.23 -12.52 7.70
CA ALA A 324 3.05 -11.75 8.08
C ALA A 324 1.82 -12.67 8.32
N LEU A 325 1.58 -13.63 7.42
CA LEU A 325 0.50 -14.61 7.57
C LEU A 325 0.69 -15.50 8.80
N ALA A 326 1.91 -15.94 9.06
CA ALA A 326 2.26 -16.71 10.26
C ALA A 326 2.10 -15.89 11.55
N SER A 327 2.14 -14.57 11.46
CA SER A 327 1.94 -13.65 12.59
C SER A 327 0.47 -13.23 12.77
N GLY A 328 -0.45 -13.78 11.97
CA GLY A 328 -1.89 -13.59 12.13
C GLY A 328 -2.53 -12.65 11.11
N ALA A 329 -1.80 -12.14 10.11
CA ALA A 329 -2.45 -11.47 9.00
C ALA A 329 -3.23 -12.45 8.14
N ARG A 330 -4.40 -12.05 7.67
CA ARG A 330 -5.13 -12.74 6.61
C ARG A 330 -4.62 -12.36 5.23
N PHE A 331 -4.08 -11.13 5.12
CA PHE A 331 -3.70 -10.53 3.85
C PHE A 331 -2.58 -9.50 4.03
N GLY A 332 -1.74 -9.28 3.00
CA GLY A 332 -0.70 -8.27 3.02
C GLY A 332 -0.77 -7.32 1.82
N PHE A 333 -0.37 -6.05 2.02
CA PHE A 333 -0.35 -5.07 0.95
C PHE A 333 1.07 -4.53 0.72
N PHE A 334 1.51 -4.53 -0.54
CA PHE A 334 2.80 -4.04 -0.95
C PHE A 334 2.68 -2.64 -1.59
N GLY A 335 3.53 -1.71 -1.18
CA GLY A 335 3.64 -0.41 -1.81
C GLY A 335 4.88 -0.28 -2.69
N ARG A 336 6.03 -0.02 -2.04
CA ARG A 336 7.29 0.26 -2.74
C ARG A 336 7.71 -0.84 -3.72
N SER A 337 7.45 -2.10 -3.40
CA SER A 337 7.82 -3.25 -4.25
C SER A 337 7.20 -3.14 -5.64
N PHE A 338 5.91 -2.82 -5.72
CA PHE A 338 5.22 -2.63 -6.99
C PHE A 338 5.71 -1.39 -7.73
N MET A 339 5.99 -0.31 -7.01
CA MET A 339 6.54 0.91 -7.60
C MET A 339 7.94 0.72 -8.17
N TYR A 340 8.79 -0.10 -7.53
CA TYR A 340 10.08 -0.50 -8.12
C TYR A 340 9.87 -1.29 -9.41
N GLY A 341 8.91 -2.20 -9.43
CA GLY A 341 8.55 -2.96 -10.64
C GLY A 341 8.20 -2.05 -11.81
N VAL A 342 7.25 -1.14 -11.59
CA VAL A 342 6.81 -0.21 -12.65
C VAL A 342 7.94 0.76 -13.05
N ALA A 343 8.70 1.32 -12.11
CA ALA A 343 9.83 2.18 -12.42
C ALA A 343 10.94 1.44 -13.20
N ALA A 344 11.18 0.17 -12.89
CA ALA A 344 12.18 -0.66 -13.56
C ALA A 344 11.76 -1.10 -14.96
N LEU A 345 10.51 -1.55 -15.14
CA LEU A 345 10.06 -2.28 -16.33
C LEU A 345 8.93 -1.58 -17.10
N GLY A 346 8.37 -0.48 -16.58
CA GLY A 346 7.25 0.23 -17.20
C GLY A 346 5.97 -0.61 -17.18
N GLU A 347 5.27 -0.70 -18.30
CA GLU A 347 4.00 -1.42 -18.48
C GLU A 347 4.04 -2.89 -17.97
N LYS A 348 5.20 -3.55 -18.06
CA LYS A 348 5.38 -4.94 -17.63
C LYS A 348 5.70 -5.07 -16.13
N GLY A 349 5.91 -3.95 -15.43
CA GLY A 349 6.44 -3.96 -14.06
C GLY A 349 5.48 -4.52 -13.03
N GLY A 350 4.19 -4.23 -13.15
CA GLY A 350 3.16 -4.78 -12.28
C GLY A 350 3.03 -6.30 -12.41
N ASP A 351 2.86 -6.76 -13.65
CA ASP A 351 2.72 -8.18 -14.00
C ASP A 351 3.94 -9.00 -13.52
N HIS A 352 5.15 -8.55 -13.85
CA HIS A 352 6.39 -9.18 -13.42
C HIS A 352 6.49 -9.30 -11.89
N THR A 353 6.19 -8.22 -11.17
CA THR A 353 6.31 -8.20 -9.70
C THR A 353 5.31 -9.15 -9.04
N MET A 354 4.07 -9.20 -9.54
CA MET A 354 3.04 -10.10 -9.02
C MET A 354 3.39 -11.56 -9.28
N THR A 355 3.85 -11.88 -10.49
CA THR A 355 4.33 -13.22 -10.85
C THR A 355 5.49 -13.66 -9.94
N MET A 356 6.46 -12.79 -9.74
CA MET A 356 7.61 -13.06 -8.88
C MET A 356 7.20 -13.34 -7.43
N LEU A 357 6.35 -12.50 -6.83
CA LEU A 357 5.88 -12.65 -5.46
C LEU A 357 5.06 -13.93 -5.27
N LYS A 358 4.19 -14.28 -6.23
CA LYS A 358 3.45 -15.55 -6.22
C LYS A 358 4.40 -16.76 -6.25
N ARG A 359 5.43 -16.74 -7.12
CA ARG A 359 6.44 -17.82 -7.20
C ARG A 359 7.21 -17.98 -5.90
N GLN A 360 7.65 -16.86 -5.31
CA GLN A 360 8.36 -16.87 -4.02
C GLN A 360 7.49 -17.41 -2.88
N LEU A 361 6.23 -16.99 -2.79
CA LEU A 361 5.31 -17.47 -1.76
C LEU A 361 5.01 -18.96 -1.93
N ARG A 362 4.76 -19.42 -3.16
CA ARG A 362 4.56 -20.84 -3.47
C ARG A 362 5.75 -21.68 -3.02
N GLN A 363 6.96 -21.25 -3.33
CA GLN A 363 8.20 -21.91 -2.91
C GLN A 363 8.30 -22.02 -1.37
N VAL A 364 7.93 -20.98 -0.63
CA VAL A 364 7.89 -21.05 0.83
C VAL A 364 6.86 -22.08 1.30
N MET A 365 5.65 -22.10 0.73
CA MET A 365 4.60 -23.07 1.08
C MET A 365 5.08 -24.52 0.84
N GLU A 366 5.76 -24.77 -0.27
CA GLU A 366 6.35 -26.08 -0.59
C GLU A 366 7.40 -26.51 0.45
N GLN A 367 8.28 -25.59 0.88
CA GLN A 367 9.28 -25.89 1.94
C GLN A 367 8.65 -26.18 3.31
N LEU A 368 7.51 -25.60 3.57
CA LEU A 368 6.78 -25.78 4.83
C LEU A 368 5.82 -26.99 4.81
N ALA A 369 5.55 -27.59 3.66
CA ALA A 369 4.40 -28.46 3.44
C ALA A 369 3.07 -27.77 3.86
N CYS A 370 2.95 -26.48 3.56
CA CYS A 370 1.81 -25.65 3.86
C CYS A 370 0.90 -25.57 2.62
N GLU A 371 -0.25 -26.25 2.65
CA GLU A 371 -1.13 -26.33 1.48
C GLU A 371 -2.01 -25.08 1.31
N ARG A 372 -2.38 -24.41 2.41
CA ARG A 372 -3.30 -23.27 2.40
C ARG A 372 -2.70 -22.07 3.12
N THR A 373 -3.01 -20.89 2.64
CA THR A 373 -2.52 -19.63 3.23
C THR A 373 -2.96 -19.41 4.69
N GLY A 374 -4.07 -20.00 5.12
CA GLY A 374 -4.54 -19.95 6.50
C GLY A 374 -3.74 -20.82 7.48
N ASP A 375 -2.89 -21.72 6.97
CA ASP A 375 -2.13 -22.66 7.80
C ASP A 375 -0.74 -22.15 8.22
N PHE A 376 -0.30 -21.01 7.72
CA PHE A 376 1.03 -20.45 8.03
C PHE A 376 1.30 -20.30 9.54
N GLN A 377 0.28 -19.99 10.35
CA GLN A 377 0.44 -19.83 11.80
C GLN A 377 0.95 -21.13 12.48
N LYS A 378 0.62 -22.31 11.94
CA LYS A 378 1.08 -23.62 12.44
C LYS A 378 2.59 -23.83 12.26
N HIS A 379 3.21 -23.05 11.40
CA HIS A 379 4.64 -23.13 11.08
C HIS A 379 5.46 -22.05 11.78
N ARG A 380 4.85 -21.16 12.54
CA ARG A 380 5.59 -20.12 13.27
C ARG A 380 6.37 -20.76 14.41
N VAL A 381 7.65 -20.37 14.50
CA VAL A 381 8.51 -20.73 15.64
C VAL A 381 8.38 -19.63 16.68
N ASP A 382 7.78 -19.94 17.80
CA ASP A 382 7.75 -19.02 18.93
C ASP A 382 9.17 -18.90 19.53
N ARG A 383 9.58 -17.71 19.87
CA ARG A 383 10.81 -17.50 20.62
C ARG A 383 10.52 -17.97 22.05
N GLU A 384 10.99 -19.15 22.42
CA GLU A 384 11.02 -19.56 23.82
C GLU A 384 11.87 -18.54 24.60
N GLY A 385 11.25 -17.85 25.52
CA GLY A 385 11.86 -17.11 26.63
C GLY A 385 12.78 -15.93 26.26
N ARG A 386 12.19 -14.76 25.97
CA ARG A 386 12.76 -13.48 26.38
C ARG A 386 11.68 -12.59 26.99
#